data_a963f4f4cbf6b3bc6077a9b9a712491a
#
_entry.id   a963f4f4cbf6b3bc6077a9b9a712491a
#
_cell.length_a   1.000
_cell.length_b   1.000
_cell.length_c   1.000
_cell.angle_alpha   90.00
_cell.angle_beta   90.00
_cell.angle_gamma   90.00
#
_symmetry.space_group_name_H-M   'P 1'
#
loop_
_entity.id
_entity.type
_entity.pdbx_description
1 polymer ?
#
loop_
_entity_poly.entity_id
_entity_poly.type
_entity_poly.pdbx_seq_one_letter_code
_entity_poly.pdbx_strand_id
1 'polypeptide(L)' 'IIKKTLQDLSDGDIAFLEAMLPDKGHPSLMNDIAERMGKTPNYARVYRTRLVEQGLISAPRRGFVEFEMPLLREYLMEN' A
#
# COMPACT_ATOMS: atom_id res chain seq x y z
N ILE A 1 12.12 -6.26 11.86
CA ILE A 1 12.20 -6.33 10.41
C ILE A 1 11.15 -5.43 9.74
N ILE A 2 9.88 -5.55 10.12
CA ILE A 2 8.84 -4.68 9.55
C ILE A 2 9.17 -3.21 9.83
N LYS A 3 9.60 -2.91 11.05
CA LYS A 3 9.93 -1.55 11.42
C LYS A 3 11.03 -0.98 10.53
N LYS A 4 12.09 -1.77 10.30
CA LYS A 4 13.19 -1.31 9.45
C LYS A 4 12.71 -1.12 8.02
N THR A 5 11.90 -2.04 7.51
CA THR A 5 11.34 -1.93 6.18
C THR A 5 10.58 -0.63 6.00
N LEU A 6 9.76 -0.27 6.99
CA LEU A 6 8.98 0.98 6.91
C LEU A 6 9.86 2.22 7.00
N GLN A 7 10.98 2.16 7.75
CA GLN A 7 11.89 3.28 7.82
C GLN A 7 12.55 3.61 6.48
N ASP A 8 12.69 2.61 5.63
CA ASP A 8 13.31 2.79 4.32
C ASP A 8 12.34 3.25 3.24
N LEU A 9 11.07 3.39 3.58
CA LEU A 9 10.04 3.80 2.63
C LEU A 9 9.91 5.32 2.58
N SER A 10 9.56 5.83 1.40
CA SER A 10 9.29 7.27 1.25
C SER A 10 7.93 7.61 1.84
N ASP A 11 7.68 8.91 2.02
CA ASP A 11 6.38 9.37 2.51
C ASP A 11 5.25 8.92 1.58
N GLY A 12 5.51 8.93 0.27
CA GLY A 12 4.51 8.47 -0.71
C GLY A 12 4.22 6.98 -0.58
N ASP A 13 5.26 6.17 -0.33
CA ASP A 13 5.07 4.74 -0.11
C ASP A 13 4.17 4.51 1.11
N ILE A 14 4.46 5.21 2.21
CA ILE A 14 3.68 5.09 3.43
C ILE A 14 2.24 5.54 3.19
N ALA A 15 2.05 6.67 2.50
CA ALA A 15 0.71 7.17 2.21
C ALA A 15 -0.11 6.15 1.41
N PHE A 16 0.53 5.47 0.46
CA PHE A 16 -0.13 4.43 -0.33
C PHE A 16 -0.59 3.29 0.58
N LEU A 17 0.30 2.80 1.44
CA LEU A 17 -0.03 1.71 2.36
C LEU A 17 -1.14 2.11 3.32
N GLU A 18 -1.09 3.32 3.84
CA GLU A 18 -2.14 3.82 4.74
C GLU A 18 -3.48 3.94 4.04
N ALA A 19 -3.46 4.27 2.74
CA ALA A 19 -4.69 4.36 1.96
C ALA A 19 -5.35 2.98 1.77
N MET A 20 -4.63 1.90 2.03
CA MET A 20 -5.18 0.55 1.95
C MET A 20 -5.87 0.11 3.24
N LEU A 21 -5.59 0.79 4.36
CA LEU A 21 -6.10 0.37 5.66
C LEU A 21 -7.63 0.36 5.78
N PRO A 22 -8.37 1.31 5.19
CA PRO A 22 -9.84 1.31 5.32
C PRO A 22 -10.51 0.06 4.77
N ASP A 23 -9.85 -0.70 3.92
CA ASP A 23 -10.43 -1.90 3.33
C ASP A 23 -10.29 -3.14 4.21
N LYS A 24 -9.71 -2.98 5.39
CA LYS A 24 -9.69 -4.00 6.46
C LYS A 24 -9.13 -5.35 6.03
N GLY A 25 -8.08 -5.32 5.22
CA GLY A 25 -7.41 -6.54 4.77
C GLY A 25 -7.98 -7.13 3.49
N HIS A 26 -9.09 -6.62 3.00
CA HIS A 26 -9.59 -7.02 1.68
C HIS A 26 -8.81 -6.29 0.59
N PRO A 27 -8.79 -6.83 -0.64
CA PRO A 27 -8.10 -6.13 -1.72
C PRO A 27 -8.63 -4.71 -1.91
N SER A 28 -7.71 -3.77 -2.13
CA SER A 28 -8.03 -2.36 -2.32
C SER A 28 -8.06 -2.03 -3.81
N LEU A 29 -9.07 -1.26 -4.23
CA LEU A 29 -9.16 -0.79 -5.61
C LEU A 29 -8.18 0.37 -5.80
N MET A 30 -7.39 0.31 -6.87
CA MET A 30 -6.39 1.36 -7.13
C MET A 30 -6.99 2.76 -7.20
N ASN A 31 -8.18 2.90 -7.79
CA ASN A 31 -8.83 4.21 -7.85
C ASN A 31 -9.17 4.74 -6.48
N ASP A 32 -9.56 3.86 -5.56
CA ASP A 32 -9.87 4.27 -4.18
C ASP A 32 -8.61 4.72 -3.46
N ILE A 33 -7.50 4.02 -3.68
CA ILE A 33 -6.22 4.39 -3.07
C ILE A 33 -5.81 5.78 -3.54
N ALA A 34 -5.87 6.03 -4.85
CA ALA A 34 -5.50 7.33 -5.39
C ALA A 34 -6.37 8.44 -4.79
N GLU A 35 -7.66 8.21 -4.70
CA GLU A 35 -8.58 9.18 -4.12
C GLU A 35 -8.25 9.46 -2.64
N ARG A 36 -7.97 8.41 -1.88
CA ARG A 36 -7.62 8.56 -0.46
C ARG A 36 -6.31 9.29 -0.26
N MET A 37 -5.37 9.13 -1.21
CA MET A 37 -4.11 9.85 -1.19
C MET A 37 -4.26 11.31 -1.65
N GLY A 38 -5.39 11.64 -2.28
CA GLY A 38 -5.57 12.95 -2.87
C GLY A 38 -4.73 13.15 -4.13
N LYS A 39 -4.46 12.06 -4.85
CA LYS A 39 -3.61 12.07 -6.03
C LYS A 39 -4.29 11.39 -7.21
N THR A 40 -3.66 11.46 -8.39
CA THR A 40 -4.18 10.81 -9.58
C THR A 40 -3.84 9.31 -9.57
N PRO A 41 -4.59 8.50 -10.34
CA PRO A 41 -4.23 7.08 -10.48
C PRO A 41 -2.83 6.87 -11.02
N ASN A 42 -2.36 7.73 -11.93
CA ASN A 42 -0.99 7.61 -12.46
C ASN A 42 0.05 7.83 -11.37
N TYR A 43 -0.20 8.79 -10.48
CA TYR A 43 0.70 9.04 -9.36
C TYR A 43 0.77 7.80 -8.44
N ALA A 44 -0.39 7.26 -8.09
CA ALA A 44 -0.44 6.10 -7.20
C ALA A 44 0.22 4.87 -7.83
N ARG A 45 0.13 4.73 -9.15
CA ARG A 45 0.70 3.57 -9.85
C ARG A 45 2.21 3.47 -9.68
N VAL A 46 2.90 4.60 -9.59
CA VAL A 46 4.34 4.61 -9.38
C VAL A 46 4.69 3.90 -8.06
N TYR A 47 3.95 4.24 -7.02
CA TYR A 47 4.18 3.65 -5.70
C TYR A 47 3.72 2.19 -5.65
N ARG A 48 2.65 1.85 -6.36
CA ARG A 48 2.22 0.46 -6.49
C ARG A 48 3.35 -0.42 -7.02
N THR A 49 4.00 0.02 -8.10
CA THR A 49 5.09 -0.73 -8.69
C THR A 49 6.23 -0.94 -7.70
N ARG A 50 6.61 0.13 -7.00
CA ARG A 50 7.69 0.06 -6.01
C ARG A 50 7.36 -0.93 -4.90
N LEU A 51 6.15 -0.86 -4.37
CA LEU A 51 5.75 -1.67 -3.23
C LEU A 51 5.58 -3.14 -3.61
N VAL A 52 5.09 -3.41 -4.82
CA VAL A 52 5.01 -4.79 -5.32
C VAL A 52 6.41 -5.39 -5.46
N GLU A 53 7.35 -4.62 -6.01
CA GLU A 53 8.71 -5.10 -6.18
C GLU A 53 9.39 -5.41 -4.85
N GLN A 54 9.02 -4.68 -3.80
CA GLN A 54 9.57 -4.90 -2.47
C GLN A 54 8.87 -6.03 -1.71
N GLY A 55 7.83 -6.62 -2.27
CA GLY A 55 7.12 -7.72 -1.63
C GLY A 55 6.19 -7.30 -0.51
N LEU A 56 5.87 -6.01 -0.41
CA LEU A 56 4.99 -5.51 0.65
C LEU A 56 3.52 -5.68 0.30
N ILE A 57 3.20 -5.57 -0.97
CA ILE A 57 1.84 -5.77 -1.47
C ILE A 57 1.91 -6.66 -2.71
N SER A 58 0.76 -7.17 -3.12
CA SER A 58 0.64 -7.95 -4.35
C SER A 58 -0.58 -7.46 -5.11
N ALA A 59 -0.64 -7.81 -6.40
CA ALA A 59 -1.75 -7.44 -7.27
C ALA A 59 -2.52 -8.72 -7.60
N PRO A 60 -3.54 -9.09 -6.80
CA PRO A 60 -4.25 -10.35 -7.00
C PRO A 60 -5.04 -10.36 -8.30
N ARG A 61 -5.44 -9.19 -8.78
CA ARG A 61 -6.10 -9.06 -10.06
C ARG A 61 -6.00 -7.61 -10.52
N ARG A 62 -6.35 -7.39 -11.78
CA ARG A 62 -6.24 -6.07 -12.40
C ARG A 62 -7.01 -5.01 -11.61
N GLY A 63 -6.33 -3.92 -11.30
CA GLY A 63 -6.95 -2.80 -10.59
C GLY A 63 -7.01 -2.93 -9.10
N PHE A 64 -6.56 -4.06 -8.52
CA PHE A 64 -6.59 -4.30 -7.09
C PHE A 64 -5.20 -4.59 -6.54
N VAL A 65 -5.00 -4.27 -5.27
CA VAL A 65 -3.78 -4.63 -4.53
C VAL A 65 -4.19 -5.10 -3.14
N GLU A 66 -3.34 -5.91 -2.54
CA GLU A 66 -3.57 -6.37 -1.17
C GLU A 66 -2.23 -6.50 -0.46
N PHE A 67 -2.27 -6.52 0.86
CA PHE A 67 -1.05 -6.69 1.65
C PHE A 67 -0.49 -8.10 1.41
N GLU A 68 0.82 -8.16 1.17
CA GLU A 68 1.51 -9.43 0.97
C GLU A 68 2.37 -9.78 2.18
N MET A 69 3.08 -8.79 2.74
CA MET A 69 3.94 -9.05 3.90
C MET A 69 3.08 -9.32 5.13
N PRO A 70 3.29 -10.48 5.79
CA PRO A 70 2.51 -10.80 6.99
C PRO A 70 2.65 -9.73 8.07
N LEU A 71 1.54 -9.41 8.72
CA LEU A 71 1.46 -8.47 9.85
C LEU A 71 1.72 -7.01 9.49
N LEU A 72 1.99 -6.70 8.21
CA LEU A 72 2.24 -5.32 7.82
C LEU A 72 1.05 -4.42 8.12
N ARG A 73 -0.15 -4.87 7.77
CA ARG A 73 -1.37 -4.11 8.03
C ARG A 73 -1.53 -3.81 9.52
N GLU A 74 -1.37 -4.83 10.34
CA GLU A 74 -1.51 -4.68 11.79
C GLU A 74 -0.49 -3.70 12.35
N TYR A 75 0.74 -3.77 11.87
CA TYR A 75 1.78 -2.86 12.30
C TYR A 75 1.44 -1.41 11.95
N LEU A 76 0.95 -1.18 10.73
CA LEU A 76 0.56 0.16 10.31
C LEU A 76 -0.57 0.72 11.15
N MET A 77 -1.51 -0.13 11.55
CA MET A 77 -2.64 0.29 12.36
C MET A 77 -2.24 0.69 13.78
N GLU A 78 -1.14 0.15 14.29
CA GLU A 78 -0.65 0.47 15.63
C GLU A 78 0.08 1.80 15.69
N ASN A 79 0.51 2.30 14.55
CA ASN A 79 1.23 3.55 14.46
C ASN A 79 0.38 4.61 13.80
#